data_21b08bac55fd3541421409276c80c732
#
_entry.id   21b08bac55fd3541421409276c80c732
#
_cell.length_a   1.000
_cell.length_b   1.000
_cell.length_c   1.000
_cell.angle_alpha   90.00
_cell.angle_beta   90.00
_cell.angle_gamma   90.00
#
_symmetry.space_group_name_H-M   'P 1'
#
loop_
_entity.id
_entity.type
_entity.pdbx_description
1 polymer ?
#
loop_
_entity_poly.entity_id
_entity_poly.type
_entity_poly.pdbx_seq_one_letter_code
_entity_poly.pdbx_strand_id
1 'polypeptide(L)'
;LKKNTDYTVKYKNNKNIGTATITVTGKGKYKGITAKATFKITLPEKQKVTVSKITYRVTNAAVNGKGTVSVKGITDKKTRTSLTIGKTVKIGGVSYKITGIDSSAFANASKLKSVTIGSNVRQIGAKAFYNCKSLAKVTVNTSKLTDKNVGANAFKGIKPTCTFKVPKAKISAYKKLFKAKGA
;
A
#
# COMPACT_ATOMS: atom_id res chain seq x y z
N LEU A 1 -19.34 35.98 16.52
CA LEU A 1 -20.23 34.81 16.60
C LEU A 1 -19.78 33.91 17.73
N LYS A 2 -20.68 33.60 18.67
CA LYS A 2 -20.42 32.81 19.87
C LYS A 2 -21.01 31.40 19.69
N LYS A 3 -20.19 30.37 19.83
CA LYS A 3 -20.63 28.98 19.75
C LYS A 3 -21.68 28.68 20.81
N ASN A 4 -22.68 27.90 20.46
CA ASN A 4 -23.88 27.53 21.23
C ASN A 4 -24.90 28.68 21.45
N THR A 5 -24.51 29.95 21.29
CA THR A 5 -25.40 31.11 21.31
C THR A 5 -25.88 31.48 19.90
N ASP A 6 -24.92 31.76 19.02
CA ASP A 6 -25.20 32.21 17.63
C ASP A 6 -25.23 31.07 16.64
N TYR A 7 -24.56 29.93 16.94
CA TYR A 7 -24.50 28.72 16.09
C TYR A 7 -24.20 27.46 16.88
N THR A 8 -24.54 26.33 16.27
CA THR A 8 -24.14 24.98 16.71
C THR A 8 -23.29 24.30 15.66
N VAL A 9 -22.43 23.35 16.10
CA VAL A 9 -21.59 22.53 15.21
C VAL A 9 -21.90 21.07 15.44
N LYS A 10 -22.21 20.35 14.37
CA LYS A 10 -22.38 18.88 14.38
C LYS A 10 -21.35 18.23 13.48
N TYR A 11 -20.80 17.11 13.91
CA TYR A 11 -19.88 16.27 13.14
C TYR A 11 -20.55 14.94 12.82
N LYS A 12 -20.30 14.44 11.59
CA LYS A 12 -20.71 13.12 11.14
C LYS A 12 -19.51 12.37 10.59
N ASN A 13 -19.36 11.09 10.94
CA ASN A 13 -18.27 10.21 10.49
C ASN A 13 -16.85 10.72 10.85
N ASN A 14 -16.69 11.40 11.96
CA ASN A 14 -15.44 12.06 12.36
C ASN A 14 -14.52 11.19 13.25
N LYS A 15 -14.83 9.89 13.45
CA LYS A 15 -14.03 8.96 14.24
C LYS A 15 -13.27 7.94 13.40
N ASN A 16 -13.78 7.59 12.24
CA ASN A 16 -13.23 6.54 11.37
C ASN A 16 -12.55 7.14 10.13
N ILE A 17 -11.62 6.39 9.55
CA ILE A 17 -10.99 6.74 8.27
C ILE A 17 -12.08 6.94 7.21
N GLY A 18 -11.96 7.98 6.40
CA GLY A 18 -12.93 8.28 5.34
C GLY A 18 -13.22 9.76 5.22
N THR A 19 -14.45 10.08 4.76
CA THR A 19 -14.92 11.45 4.67
C THR A 19 -15.80 11.78 5.85
N ALA A 20 -15.38 12.75 6.64
CA ALA A 20 -16.19 13.35 7.71
C ALA A 20 -16.89 14.62 7.21
N THR A 21 -18.01 14.95 7.83
CA THR A 21 -18.77 16.16 7.55
C THR A 21 -18.89 16.98 8.82
N ILE A 22 -18.67 18.29 8.70
CA ILE A 22 -19.02 19.30 9.68
C ILE A 22 -20.24 20.05 9.19
N THR A 23 -21.21 20.27 10.05
CA THR A 23 -22.40 21.09 9.79
C THR A 23 -22.47 22.18 10.84
N VAL A 24 -22.52 23.41 10.40
CA VAL A 24 -22.74 24.60 11.24
C VAL A 24 -24.16 25.06 11.01
N THR A 25 -24.94 25.25 12.08
CA THR A 25 -26.33 25.68 12.03
C THR A 25 -26.50 26.93 12.88
N GLY A 26 -26.99 28.01 12.29
CA GLY A 26 -27.26 29.25 12.95
C GLY A 26 -28.40 29.14 13.98
N LYS A 27 -28.31 29.95 15.03
CA LYS A 27 -29.32 30.12 16.09
C LYS A 27 -29.66 31.59 16.29
N GLY A 28 -30.74 31.87 17.04
CA GLY A 28 -31.19 33.23 17.31
C GLY A 28 -31.42 34.02 16.02
N LYS A 29 -30.78 35.18 15.89
CA LYS A 29 -30.85 36.02 14.68
C LYS A 29 -30.29 35.38 13.41
N TYR A 30 -29.52 34.28 13.54
CA TYR A 30 -28.98 33.54 12.42
C TYR A 30 -29.74 32.24 12.10
N LYS A 31 -30.95 32.06 12.71
CA LYS A 31 -31.80 30.90 12.47
C LYS A 31 -32.08 30.72 10.98
N GLY A 32 -32.05 29.48 10.50
CA GLY A 32 -32.25 29.13 9.09
C GLY A 32 -30.97 29.07 8.26
N ILE A 33 -29.83 29.60 8.72
CA ILE A 33 -28.56 29.54 8.02
C ILE A 33 -27.88 28.22 8.36
N THR A 34 -27.50 27.45 7.34
CA THR A 34 -26.72 26.20 7.51
C THR A 34 -25.57 26.16 6.50
N ALA A 35 -24.38 25.87 6.99
CA ALA A 35 -23.21 25.60 6.16
C ALA A 35 -22.67 24.19 6.41
N LYS A 36 -22.18 23.53 5.37
CA LYS A 36 -21.57 22.21 5.44
C LYS A 36 -20.20 22.22 4.79
N ALA A 37 -19.25 21.51 5.41
CA ALA A 37 -17.93 21.24 4.85
C ALA A 37 -17.57 19.77 5.07
N THR A 38 -16.70 19.24 4.23
CA THR A 38 -16.18 17.89 4.39
C THR A 38 -14.66 17.89 4.54
N PHE A 39 -14.14 16.94 5.29
CA PHE A 39 -12.70 16.72 5.42
C PHE A 39 -12.37 15.23 5.43
N LYS A 40 -11.13 14.88 5.08
CA LYS A 40 -10.66 13.49 5.07
C LYS A 40 -9.99 13.16 6.38
N ILE A 41 -10.41 12.03 6.98
CA ILE A 41 -9.68 11.38 8.08
C ILE A 41 -8.82 10.29 7.45
N THR A 42 -7.51 10.38 7.65
CA THR A 42 -6.53 9.47 7.07
C THR A 42 -5.73 8.76 8.16
N LEU A 43 -5.09 7.65 7.80
CA LEU A 43 -4.16 6.97 8.70
C LEU A 43 -2.88 7.80 8.87
N PRO A 44 -2.34 7.88 10.09
CA PRO A 44 -1.02 8.46 10.32
C PRO A 44 0.08 7.57 9.70
N GLU A 45 1.24 8.13 9.50
CA GLU A 45 2.43 7.39 9.06
C GLU A 45 2.79 6.27 10.04
N LYS A 46 3.46 5.24 9.53
CA LYS A 46 3.86 4.02 10.25
C LYS A 46 2.70 3.13 10.71
N GLN A 47 1.45 3.60 10.67
CA GLN A 47 0.28 2.77 11.00
C GLN A 47 0.20 1.55 10.09
N LYS A 48 -0.12 0.39 10.68
CA LYS A 48 -0.35 -0.86 9.96
C LYS A 48 -1.85 -1.12 9.83
N VAL A 49 -2.25 -1.66 8.69
CA VAL A 49 -3.63 -2.06 8.42
C VAL A 49 -3.66 -3.26 7.50
N THR A 50 -4.60 -4.18 7.73
CA THR A 50 -4.77 -5.36 6.88
C THR A 50 -6.03 -5.21 6.04
N VAL A 51 -5.88 -5.38 4.72
CA VAL A 51 -6.97 -5.41 3.75
C VAL A 51 -6.80 -6.67 2.91
N SER A 52 -7.85 -7.50 2.80
CA SER A 52 -7.85 -8.73 2.00
C SER A 52 -6.63 -9.64 2.28
N LYS A 53 -6.32 -9.83 3.58
CA LYS A 53 -5.19 -10.64 4.08
C LYS A 53 -3.80 -10.09 3.71
N ILE A 54 -3.69 -8.86 3.19
CA ILE A 54 -2.42 -8.17 2.95
C ILE A 54 -2.30 -7.06 4.00
N THR A 55 -1.19 -7.07 4.73
CA THR A 55 -0.87 -6.02 5.70
C THR A 55 -0.05 -4.93 5.02
N TYR A 56 -0.52 -3.71 5.12
CA TYR A 56 0.12 -2.51 4.63
C TYR A 56 0.66 -1.67 5.79
N ARG A 57 1.73 -0.93 5.56
CA ARG A 57 2.26 0.10 6.44
C ARG A 57 2.17 1.45 5.74
N VAL A 58 1.55 2.43 6.37
CA VAL A 58 1.48 3.79 5.83
C VAL A 58 2.87 4.41 5.79
N THR A 59 3.29 4.86 4.63
CA THR A 59 4.59 5.53 4.41
C THR A 59 4.46 7.03 4.21
N ASN A 60 3.26 7.48 3.84
CA ASN A 60 2.88 8.88 3.80
C ASN A 60 1.36 8.96 4.02
N ALA A 61 0.92 9.86 4.90
CA ALA A 61 -0.50 10.08 5.15
C ALA A 61 -1.22 10.56 3.88
N ALA A 62 -2.50 10.19 3.71
CA ALA A 62 -3.26 10.50 2.50
C ALA A 62 -3.80 11.95 2.47
N VAL A 63 -3.02 12.90 2.94
CA VAL A 63 -3.36 14.31 2.87
C VAL A 63 -3.42 14.74 1.40
N ASN A 64 -4.51 15.40 1.00
CA ASN A 64 -4.75 15.83 -0.38
C ASN A 64 -4.64 14.68 -1.43
N GLY A 65 -5.05 13.46 -1.07
CA GLY A 65 -5.05 12.31 -1.97
C GLY A 65 -3.68 11.75 -2.34
N LYS A 66 -2.60 12.17 -1.67
CA LYS A 66 -1.21 11.75 -1.97
C LYS A 66 -0.70 10.61 -1.09
N GLY A 67 -1.55 9.90 -0.37
CA GLY A 67 -1.18 8.80 0.53
C GLY A 67 -0.42 7.67 -0.16
N THR A 68 0.58 7.13 0.55
CA THR A 68 1.35 5.97 0.09
C THR A 68 1.46 4.91 1.18
N VAL A 69 1.58 3.65 0.75
CA VAL A 69 1.81 2.50 1.62
C VAL A 69 2.88 1.60 1.06
N SER A 70 3.53 0.85 1.94
CA SER A 70 4.30 -0.34 1.59
C SER A 70 3.57 -1.61 2.03
N VAL A 71 3.80 -2.72 1.31
CA VAL A 71 3.31 -4.05 1.72
C VAL A 71 4.24 -4.59 2.80
N LYS A 72 3.70 -4.79 4.01
CA LYS A 72 4.42 -5.33 5.17
C LYS A 72 4.43 -6.86 5.19
N GLY A 73 3.41 -7.49 4.61
CA GLY A 73 3.28 -8.95 4.55
C GLY A 73 1.86 -9.40 4.25
N ILE A 74 1.65 -10.70 4.44
CA ILE A 74 0.34 -11.38 4.29
C ILE A 74 0.04 -12.22 5.53
N THR A 75 -1.23 -12.35 5.88
CA THR A 75 -1.66 -13.12 7.07
C THR A 75 -1.81 -14.61 6.78
N ASP A 76 -1.96 -15.00 5.52
CA ASP A 76 -2.14 -16.39 5.05
C ASP A 76 -0.89 -16.95 4.36
N LYS A 77 0.28 -16.64 4.89
CA LYS A 77 1.59 -16.97 4.32
C LYS A 77 1.78 -18.48 4.04
N LYS A 78 1.20 -19.36 4.87
CA LYS A 78 1.33 -20.81 4.75
C LYS A 78 0.47 -21.42 3.64
N THR A 79 -0.57 -20.73 3.19
CA THR A 79 -1.57 -21.28 2.25
C THR A 79 -1.64 -20.51 0.92
N ARG A 80 -1.20 -19.26 0.88
CA ARG A 80 -1.30 -18.43 -0.30
C ARG A 80 -0.47 -18.95 -1.46
N THR A 81 -1.10 -19.17 -2.61
CA THR A 81 -0.42 -19.64 -3.84
C THR A 81 -0.18 -18.52 -4.85
N SER A 82 -0.98 -17.46 -4.83
CA SER A 82 -0.82 -16.31 -5.73
C SER A 82 -0.99 -14.98 -4.98
N LEU A 83 -0.27 -13.95 -5.43
CA LEU A 83 -0.34 -12.61 -4.83
C LEU A 83 -0.29 -11.55 -5.91
N THR A 84 -1.26 -10.62 -5.87
CA THR A 84 -1.22 -9.41 -6.69
C THR A 84 -1.03 -8.19 -5.81
N ILE A 85 0.09 -7.50 -5.98
CA ILE A 85 0.35 -6.19 -5.40
C ILE A 85 -0.09 -5.16 -6.44
N GLY A 86 -1.25 -4.55 -6.22
CA GLY A 86 -1.86 -3.61 -7.16
C GLY A 86 -1.13 -2.26 -7.24
N LYS A 87 -1.71 -1.33 -7.99
CA LYS A 87 -1.23 0.07 -8.05
C LYS A 87 -1.61 0.84 -6.79
N THR A 88 -2.81 0.58 -6.27
CA THR A 88 -3.40 1.27 -5.11
C THR A 88 -4.14 0.28 -4.23
N VAL A 89 -4.42 0.70 -3.01
CA VAL A 89 -5.34 0.05 -2.08
C VAL A 89 -6.28 1.09 -1.48
N LYS A 90 -7.56 0.73 -1.29
CA LYS A 90 -8.52 1.55 -0.55
C LYS A 90 -8.54 1.11 0.91
N ILE A 91 -8.38 2.07 1.83
CA ILE A 91 -8.42 1.86 3.27
C ILE A 91 -9.41 2.86 3.85
N GLY A 92 -10.53 2.37 4.40
CA GLY A 92 -11.62 3.25 4.86
C GLY A 92 -12.15 4.19 3.78
N GLY A 93 -12.22 3.74 2.52
CA GLY A 93 -12.65 4.57 1.38
C GLY A 93 -11.58 5.52 0.84
N VAL A 94 -10.45 5.69 1.53
CA VAL A 94 -9.33 6.54 1.08
C VAL A 94 -8.34 5.72 0.25
N SER A 95 -7.93 6.23 -0.92
CA SER A 95 -6.99 5.54 -1.82
C SER A 95 -5.54 5.87 -1.45
N TYR A 96 -4.71 4.82 -1.34
CA TYR A 96 -3.26 4.91 -1.12
C TYR A 96 -2.52 4.27 -2.29
N LYS A 97 -1.44 4.89 -2.80
CA LYS A 97 -0.53 4.27 -3.77
C LYS A 97 0.34 3.24 -3.07
N ILE A 98 0.49 2.04 -3.65
CA ILE A 98 1.40 1.01 -3.14
C ILE A 98 2.76 1.26 -3.78
N THR A 99 3.73 1.77 -2.98
CA THR A 99 5.02 2.22 -3.49
C THR A 99 6.19 1.34 -3.07
N GLY A 100 5.98 0.41 -2.14
CA GLY A 100 7.06 -0.44 -1.65
C GLY A 100 6.60 -1.81 -1.18
N ILE A 101 7.57 -2.70 -1.05
CA ILE A 101 7.47 -3.99 -0.38
C ILE A 101 8.52 -3.97 0.73
N ASP A 102 8.11 -4.16 1.96
CA ASP A 102 9.00 -4.11 3.12
C ASP A 102 9.95 -5.31 3.16
N SER A 103 11.03 -5.19 3.92
CA SER A 103 11.96 -6.29 4.15
C SER A 103 11.24 -7.50 4.75
N SER A 104 11.59 -8.68 4.26
CA SER A 104 11.03 -9.97 4.67
C SER A 104 9.50 -10.11 4.56
N ALA A 105 8.82 -9.25 3.79
CA ALA A 105 7.35 -9.21 3.70
C ALA A 105 6.74 -10.58 3.40
N PHE A 106 7.35 -11.35 2.51
CA PHE A 106 6.87 -12.67 2.09
C PHE A 106 7.88 -13.80 2.37
N ALA A 107 8.92 -13.52 3.16
CA ALA A 107 9.94 -14.53 3.46
C ALA A 107 9.30 -15.83 4.00
N ASN A 108 9.77 -16.98 3.49
CA ASN A 108 9.26 -18.31 3.81
C ASN A 108 7.78 -18.56 3.42
N ALA A 109 7.23 -17.82 2.47
CA ALA A 109 5.93 -18.14 1.86
C ALA A 109 6.10 -19.32 0.88
N SER A 110 6.30 -20.53 1.42
CA SER A 110 6.71 -21.72 0.67
C SER A 110 5.68 -22.20 -0.37
N LYS A 111 4.42 -21.87 -0.20
CA LYS A 111 3.33 -22.22 -1.14
C LYS A 111 3.10 -21.17 -2.24
N LEU A 112 3.72 -19.99 -2.14
CA LEU A 112 3.53 -18.90 -3.10
C LEU A 112 4.17 -19.26 -4.44
N LYS A 113 3.33 -19.46 -5.48
CA LYS A 113 3.74 -19.88 -6.84
C LYS A 113 3.91 -18.70 -7.80
N SER A 114 3.09 -17.64 -7.62
CA SER A 114 3.13 -16.48 -8.51
C SER A 114 2.92 -15.15 -7.78
N VAL A 115 3.63 -14.13 -8.26
CA VAL A 115 3.49 -12.75 -7.74
C VAL A 115 3.39 -11.77 -8.90
N THR A 116 2.48 -10.79 -8.78
CA THR A 116 2.42 -9.61 -9.65
C THR A 116 2.76 -8.37 -8.84
N ILE A 117 3.77 -7.61 -9.31
CA ILE A 117 4.24 -6.37 -8.69
C ILE A 117 3.75 -5.18 -9.52
N GLY A 118 2.93 -4.31 -8.90
CA GLY A 118 2.27 -3.18 -9.54
C GLY A 118 3.21 -2.07 -9.99
N SER A 119 2.74 -1.25 -10.93
CA SER A 119 3.54 -0.22 -11.61
C SER A 119 3.96 0.96 -10.72
N ASN A 120 3.36 1.13 -9.54
CA ASN A 120 3.75 2.18 -8.59
C ASN A 120 4.86 1.76 -7.63
N VAL A 121 5.21 0.47 -7.57
CA VAL A 121 6.26 -0.04 -6.68
C VAL A 121 7.62 0.52 -7.13
N ARG A 122 8.32 1.13 -6.19
CA ARG A 122 9.65 1.76 -6.37
C ARG A 122 10.72 1.12 -5.51
N GLN A 123 10.33 0.28 -4.55
CA GLN A 123 11.24 -0.35 -3.61
C GLN A 123 10.81 -1.78 -3.28
N ILE A 124 11.78 -2.67 -3.21
CA ILE A 124 11.63 -4.03 -2.68
C ILE A 124 12.67 -4.21 -1.59
N GLY A 125 12.23 -4.46 -0.38
CA GLY A 125 13.10 -4.61 0.79
C GLY A 125 13.96 -5.87 0.75
N ALA A 126 15.01 -5.89 1.58
CA ALA A 126 15.89 -7.06 1.71
C ALA A 126 15.10 -8.31 2.11
N LYS A 127 15.45 -9.46 1.52
CA LYS A 127 14.82 -10.75 1.80
C LYS A 127 13.30 -10.78 1.58
N ALA A 128 12.73 -9.86 0.76
CA ALA A 128 11.28 -9.72 0.61
C ALA A 128 10.60 -11.03 0.19
N PHE A 129 11.20 -11.81 -0.70
CA PHE A 129 10.73 -13.13 -1.18
C PHE A 129 11.72 -14.26 -0.80
N TYR A 130 12.52 -14.08 0.25
CA TYR A 130 13.50 -15.06 0.68
C TYR A 130 12.86 -16.40 1.00
N ASN A 131 13.43 -17.51 0.48
CA ASN A 131 12.92 -18.88 0.67
C ASN A 131 11.46 -19.09 0.22
N CYS A 132 10.96 -18.35 -0.76
CA CYS A 132 9.70 -18.67 -1.43
C CYS A 132 9.92 -19.81 -2.42
N LYS A 133 10.18 -21.03 -1.92
CA LYS A 133 10.67 -22.19 -2.69
C LYS A 133 9.78 -22.62 -3.87
N SER A 134 8.47 -22.30 -3.83
CA SER A 134 7.52 -22.60 -4.91
C SER A 134 7.37 -21.47 -5.92
N LEU A 135 8.02 -20.29 -5.71
CA LEU A 135 7.81 -19.12 -6.56
C LEU A 135 8.39 -19.33 -7.96
N ALA A 136 7.49 -19.61 -8.91
CA ALA A 136 7.83 -19.99 -10.28
C ALA A 136 7.59 -18.84 -11.30
N LYS A 137 6.81 -17.82 -10.93
CA LYS A 137 6.50 -16.70 -11.82
C LYS A 137 6.43 -15.37 -11.07
N VAL A 138 7.20 -14.39 -11.52
CA VAL A 138 7.14 -13.01 -11.03
C VAL A 138 6.84 -12.08 -12.20
N THR A 139 5.70 -11.38 -12.15
CA THR A 139 5.35 -10.33 -13.12
C THR A 139 5.66 -8.97 -12.50
N VAL A 140 6.52 -8.19 -13.15
CA VAL A 140 6.96 -6.87 -12.69
C VAL A 140 6.43 -5.81 -13.65
N ASN A 141 5.43 -5.04 -13.23
CA ASN A 141 4.81 -4.00 -14.07
C ASN A 141 5.45 -2.61 -13.87
N THR A 142 6.40 -2.49 -12.95
CA THR A 142 7.13 -1.23 -12.70
C THR A 142 8.42 -1.18 -13.50
N SER A 143 8.79 0.02 -13.98
CA SER A 143 10.10 0.32 -14.57
C SER A 143 11.05 1.05 -13.62
N LYS A 144 10.68 1.17 -12.33
CA LYS A 144 11.33 2.07 -11.36
C LYS A 144 12.33 1.37 -10.43
N LEU A 145 12.55 0.06 -10.62
CA LEU A 145 13.49 -0.70 -9.80
C LEU A 145 14.94 -0.50 -10.31
N THR A 146 15.84 -0.37 -9.34
CA THR A 146 17.28 -0.22 -9.53
C THR A 146 18.02 -1.03 -8.46
N ASP A 147 19.35 -1.14 -8.61
CA ASP A 147 20.14 -1.83 -7.59
C ASP A 147 20.03 -1.20 -6.20
N LYS A 148 19.91 0.13 -6.14
CA LYS A 148 19.79 0.88 -4.88
C LYS A 148 18.47 0.67 -4.15
N ASN A 149 17.37 0.32 -4.86
CA ASN A 149 16.04 0.19 -4.26
C ASN A 149 15.48 -1.23 -4.24
N VAL A 150 16.29 -2.22 -4.65
CA VAL A 150 16.01 -3.65 -4.41
C VAL A 150 17.04 -4.17 -3.41
N GLY A 151 16.57 -4.56 -2.24
CA GLY A 151 17.43 -4.97 -1.13
C GLY A 151 18.14 -6.30 -1.36
N ALA A 152 19.19 -6.55 -0.57
CA ALA A 152 19.99 -7.77 -0.66
C ALA A 152 19.14 -9.04 -0.45
N ASN A 153 19.43 -10.08 -1.22
CA ASN A 153 18.77 -11.39 -1.13
C ASN A 153 17.25 -11.33 -1.29
N ALA A 154 16.72 -10.30 -1.97
CA ALA A 154 15.28 -10.11 -2.11
C ALA A 154 14.58 -11.34 -2.71
N PHE A 155 15.25 -12.09 -3.58
CA PHE A 155 14.73 -13.28 -4.26
C PHE A 155 15.54 -14.58 -3.95
N LYS A 156 16.44 -14.56 -2.96
CA LYS A 156 17.27 -15.74 -2.67
C LYS A 156 16.41 -16.90 -2.16
N GLY A 157 16.61 -18.10 -2.75
CA GLY A 157 15.88 -19.32 -2.37
C GLY A 157 14.47 -19.41 -2.94
N ILE A 158 14.16 -18.70 -4.03
CA ILE A 158 12.99 -18.95 -4.86
C ILE A 158 13.22 -20.19 -5.75
N LYS A 159 12.20 -20.65 -6.47
CA LYS A 159 12.34 -21.78 -7.39
C LYS A 159 13.42 -21.49 -8.45
N PRO A 160 14.43 -22.36 -8.68
CA PRO A 160 15.51 -22.11 -9.65
C PRO A 160 15.02 -21.85 -11.07
N THR A 161 13.87 -22.41 -11.45
CA THR A 161 13.21 -22.20 -12.76
C THR A 161 12.23 -21.04 -12.78
N CYS A 162 12.35 -20.09 -11.81
CA CYS A 162 11.42 -18.95 -11.74
C CYS A 162 11.59 -18.03 -12.94
N THR A 163 10.47 -17.69 -13.58
CA THR A 163 10.45 -16.76 -14.71
C THR A 163 10.04 -15.36 -14.28
N PHE A 164 10.71 -14.35 -14.84
CA PHE A 164 10.41 -12.94 -14.61
C PHE A 164 9.83 -12.31 -15.88
N LYS A 165 8.54 -11.95 -15.86
CA LYS A 165 7.94 -11.10 -16.89
C LYS A 165 8.11 -9.63 -16.50
N VAL A 166 8.82 -8.86 -17.32
CA VAL A 166 9.20 -7.46 -17.04
C VAL A 166 8.84 -6.54 -18.20
N PRO A 167 8.79 -5.20 -18.01
CA PRO A 167 8.58 -4.26 -19.11
C PRO A 167 9.66 -4.43 -20.20
N LYS A 168 9.26 -4.40 -21.47
CA LYS A 168 10.17 -4.60 -22.63
C LYS A 168 11.46 -3.78 -22.53
N ALA A 169 11.36 -2.47 -22.21
CA ALA A 169 12.51 -1.58 -22.06
C ALA A 169 13.41 -1.89 -20.84
N LYS A 170 13.09 -2.86 -20.00
CA LYS A 170 13.83 -3.22 -18.79
C LYS A 170 14.36 -4.66 -18.78
N ILE A 171 14.19 -5.42 -19.87
CA ILE A 171 14.54 -6.86 -19.90
C ILE A 171 16.00 -7.08 -19.47
N SER A 172 16.96 -6.46 -20.15
CA SER A 172 18.38 -6.62 -19.87
C SER A 172 18.76 -6.13 -18.46
N ALA A 173 18.32 -4.91 -18.11
CA ALA A 173 18.59 -4.32 -16.79
C ALA A 173 18.04 -5.15 -15.63
N TYR A 174 16.80 -5.65 -15.75
CA TYR A 174 16.16 -6.43 -14.69
C TYR A 174 16.66 -7.87 -14.61
N LYS A 175 17.09 -8.48 -15.73
CA LYS A 175 17.79 -9.76 -15.70
C LYS A 175 19.06 -9.68 -14.85
N LYS A 176 19.89 -8.65 -15.07
CA LYS A 176 21.11 -8.39 -14.26
C LYS A 176 20.75 -8.09 -12.79
N LEU A 177 19.78 -7.20 -12.57
CA LEU A 177 19.34 -6.79 -11.25
C LEU A 177 18.86 -7.98 -10.40
N PHE A 178 17.89 -8.77 -10.89
CA PHE A 178 17.32 -9.85 -10.11
C PHE A 178 18.29 -10.98 -9.86
N LYS A 179 19.18 -11.30 -10.82
CA LYS A 179 20.31 -12.23 -10.60
C LYS A 179 21.19 -11.74 -9.43
N ALA A 180 21.56 -10.46 -9.40
CA ALA A 180 22.35 -9.90 -8.29
C ALA A 180 21.60 -9.90 -6.94
N LYS A 181 20.27 -9.98 -6.95
CA LYS A 181 19.42 -10.05 -5.74
C LYS A 181 18.96 -11.48 -5.40
N GLY A 182 19.58 -12.50 -6.01
CA GLY A 182 19.46 -13.91 -5.63
C GLY A 182 18.41 -14.70 -6.43
N ALA A 183 17.92 -14.18 -7.57
CA ALA A 183 17.04 -14.91 -8.49
C ALA A 183 17.81 -15.85 -9.39
#